data_47621ac9710e6cb25b2fb442bbdbabdf
#
_entry.id   47621ac9710e6cb25b2fb442bbdbabdf
#
_cell.length_a   1.000
_cell.length_b   1.000
_cell.length_c   1.000
_cell.angle_alpha   90.00
_cell.angle_beta   90.00
_cell.angle_gamma   90.00
#
_symmetry.space_group_name_H-M   'P 1'
#
loop_
_entity.id
_entity.type
_entity.pdbx_description
1 polymer ?
#
loop_
_entity_poly.entity_id
_entity_poly.type
_entity_poly.pdbx_seq_one_letter_code
_entity_poly.pdbx_strand_id
1 'polypeptide(L)'
;MKKRVGIIILVLLLLILAGGGAAFYYYYSKYINIDAIYPGMTIQGMSVGGMTQEEAKAKVQEYIDKVSQETVTLQVKKKESTFALSDIGLKCTNMDVVEKAYDFGKTGNVFKRVIEVRKLEKEGMDFPLTFSVDKAETRKVVKKKAKKFLAKKKDATITRKDGKFVITKQVDGVDIDFEANADKLTEVFSKKDWDHKSVVFPMDYTLDKAKHTKKEL
;
A
#
# COMPACT_ATOMS: atom_id res chain seq x y z
N MET A 1 26.67 -14.99 -69.45
CA MET A 1 26.67 -13.96 -68.47
C MET A 1 25.28 -13.79 -67.80
N LYS A 2 24.18 -13.61 -68.54
CA LYS A 2 22.83 -13.37 -68.02
C LYS A 2 22.32 -14.44 -67.02
N LYS A 3 22.55 -15.74 -67.23
CA LYS A 3 22.15 -16.83 -66.33
C LYS A 3 22.87 -16.79 -64.96
N ARG A 4 24.17 -16.44 -64.93
CA ARG A 4 24.95 -16.33 -63.69
C ARG A 4 24.49 -15.14 -62.84
N VAL A 5 24.17 -14.02 -63.50
CA VAL A 5 23.61 -12.84 -62.82
C VAL A 5 22.24 -13.16 -62.19
N GLY A 6 21.37 -13.90 -62.91
CA GLY A 6 20.07 -14.32 -62.37
C GLY A 6 20.17 -15.21 -61.10
N ILE A 7 21.16 -16.14 -61.11
CA ILE A 7 21.42 -17.02 -59.94
C ILE A 7 21.92 -16.19 -58.74
N ILE A 8 22.80 -15.23 -58.97
CA ILE A 8 23.30 -14.35 -57.93
C ILE A 8 22.17 -13.54 -57.30
N ILE A 9 21.29 -12.96 -58.11
CA ILE A 9 20.13 -12.22 -57.64
C ILE A 9 19.18 -13.12 -56.84
N LEU A 10 18.93 -14.35 -57.29
CA LEU A 10 18.09 -15.31 -56.56
C LEU A 10 18.69 -15.68 -55.20
N VAL A 11 20.01 -15.93 -55.15
CA VAL A 11 20.70 -16.23 -53.88
C VAL A 11 20.63 -15.04 -52.91
N LEU A 12 20.82 -13.81 -53.41
CA LEU A 12 20.69 -12.59 -52.56
C LEU A 12 19.27 -12.43 -52.04
N LEU A 13 18.25 -12.67 -52.86
CA LEU A 13 16.85 -12.65 -52.42
C LEU A 13 16.57 -13.70 -51.32
N LEU A 14 17.09 -14.91 -51.50
CA LEU A 14 16.95 -15.98 -50.49
C LEU A 14 17.67 -15.63 -49.18
N LEU A 15 18.83 -15.00 -49.22
CA LEU A 15 19.56 -14.52 -48.05
C LEU A 15 18.81 -13.40 -47.33
N ILE A 16 18.20 -12.45 -48.06
CA ILE A 16 17.37 -11.40 -47.52
C ILE A 16 16.11 -11.97 -46.85
N LEU A 17 15.46 -12.94 -47.50
CA LEU A 17 14.29 -13.62 -46.94
C LEU A 17 14.63 -14.42 -45.66
N ALA A 18 15.75 -15.16 -45.69
CA ALA A 18 16.21 -15.93 -44.53
C ALA A 18 16.63 -15.02 -43.38
N GLY A 19 17.41 -13.96 -43.64
CA GLY A 19 17.80 -12.97 -42.62
C GLY A 19 16.62 -12.17 -42.11
N GLY A 20 15.72 -11.74 -42.98
CA GLY A 20 14.47 -11.06 -42.62
C GLY A 20 13.54 -11.94 -41.79
N GLY A 21 13.42 -13.24 -42.17
CA GLY A 21 12.63 -14.21 -41.40
C GLY A 21 13.18 -14.47 -39.98
N ALA A 22 14.49 -14.61 -39.87
CA ALA A 22 15.15 -14.79 -38.58
C ALA A 22 14.99 -13.54 -37.65
N ALA A 23 15.20 -12.36 -38.23
CA ALA A 23 14.99 -11.10 -37.52
C ALA A 23 13.51 -10.94 -37.09
N PHE A 24 12.57 -11.22 -38.01
CA PHE A 24 11.14 -11.18 -37.68
C PHE A 24 10.80 -12.18 -36.56
N TYR A 25 11.27 -13.42 -36.64
CA TYR A 25 11.04 -14.43 -35.61
C TYR A 25 11.61 -14.00 -34.27
N TYR A 26 12.82 -13.42 -34.23
CA TYR A 26 13.43 -12.89 -33.02
C TYR A 26 12.56 -11.77 -32.37
N TYR A 27 12.15 -10.79 -33.19
CA TYR A 27 11.29 -9.70 -32.70
C TYR A 27 9.89 -10.20 -32.30
N TYR A 28 9.34 -11.12 -33.07
CA TYR A 28 8.03 -11.70 -32.75
C TYR A 28 8.06 -12.45 -31.42
N SER A 29 9.05 -13.32 -31.19
CA SER A 29 9.16 -14.05 -29.93
C SER A 29 9.45 -13.14 -28.72
N LYS A 30 10.27 -12.09 -28.92
CA LYS A 30 10.63 -11.17 -27.84
C LYS A 30 9.53 -10.16 -27.49
N TYR A 31 8.80 -9.65 -28.47
CA TYR A 31 7.89 -8.52 -28.28
C TYR A 31 6.40 -8.84 -28.52
N ILE A 32 6.09 -10.02 -29.04
CA ILE A 32 4.72 -10.34 -29.44
C ILE A 32 4.21 -11.61 -28.74
N ASN A 33 4.97 -12.68 -28.79
CA ASN A 33 4.54 -13.99 -28.27
C ASN A 33 5.17 -14.25 -26.90
N ILE A 34 4.86 -13.40 -25.92
CA ILE A 34 5.32 -13.56 -24.54
C ILE A 34 4.12 -13.84 -23.63
N ASP A 35 4.15 -14.98 -22.94
CA ASP A 35 3.14 -15.37 -21.93
C ASP A 35 3.63 -15.01 -20.53
N ALA A 36 4.09 -13.77 -20.38
CA ALA A 36 4.57 -13.20 -19.15
C ALA A 36 4.36 -11.69 -19.17
N ILE A 37 4.52 -11.05 -18.04
CA ILE A 37 4.57 -9.58 -17.91
C ILE A 37 5.88 -9.09 -18.54
N TYR A 38 5.82 -8.03 -19.34
CA TYR A 38 7.01 -7.48 -19.96
C TYR A 38 8.05 -6.99 -18.94
N PRO A 39 9.37 -7.17 -19.22
CA PRO A 39 10.44 -6.60 -18.40
C PRO A 39 10.31 -5.08 -18.25
N GLY A 40 10.71 -4.54 -17.10
CA GLY A 40 10.61 -3.11 -16.78
C GLY A 40 9.31 -2.72 -16.07
N MET A 41 8.41 -3.67 -15.84
CA MET A 41 7.20 -3.42 -15.03
C MET A 41 7.42 -3.69 -13.56
N THR A 42 6.85 -2.80 -12.75
CA THR A 42 6.76 -2.95 -11.30
C THR A 42 5.31 -2.76 -10.83
N ILE A 43 4.97 -3.37 -9.72
CA ILE A 43 3.73 -3.11 -8.98
C ILE A 43 4.14 -2.69 -7.58
N GLN A 44 3.81 -1.48 -7.18
CA GLN A 44 4.25 -0.89 -5.92
C GLN A 44 5.77 -0.99 -5.72
N GLY A 45 6.55 -0.68 -6.75
CA GLY A 45 8.01 -0.80 -6.77
C GLY A 45 8.55 -2.23 -6.80
N MET A 46 7.72 -3.26 -6.71
CA MET A 46 8.14 -4.67 -6.82
C MET A 46 8.26 -5.07 -8.29
N SER A 47 9.43 -5.53 -8.72
CA SER A 47 9.61 -6.04 -10.07
C SER A 47 8.72 -7.27 -10.32
N VAL A 48 7.87 -7.19 -11.37
CA VAL A 48 7.00 -8.27 -11.83
C VAL A 48 7.31 -8.68 -13.27
N GLY A 49 8.25 -8.00 -13.92
CA GLY A 49 8.68 -8.34 -15.28
C GLY A 49 9.22 -9.76 -15.39
N GLY A 50 8.80 -10.49 -16.41
CA GLY A 50 9.13 -11.90 -16.64
C GLY A 50 8.25 -12.89 -15.88
N MET A 51 7.34 -12.45 -15.02
CA MET A 51 6.43 -13.31 -14.27
C MET A 51 5.18 -13.62 -15.09
N THR A 52 4.60 -14.80 -14.85
CA THR A 52 3.22 -15.10 -15.25
C THR A 52 2.24 -14.25 -14.44
N GLN A 53 0.99 -14.22 -14.86
CA GLN A 53 -0.06 -13.50 -14.11
C GLN A 53 -0.24 -14.07 -12.71
N GLU A 54 -0.18 -15.40 -12.57
CA GLU A 54 -0.31 -16.10 -11.29
C GLU A 54 0.84 -15.81 -10.34
N GLU A 55 2.09 -15.83 -10.83
CA GLU A 55 3.27 -15.50 -10.02
C GLU A 55 3.24 -14.05 -9.55
N ALA A 56 2.88 -13.12 -10.43
CA ALA A 56 2.73 -11.71 -10.07
C ALA A 56 1.61 -11.51 -9.05
N LYS A 57 0.47 -12.20 -9.21
CA LYS A 57 -0.64 -12.16 -8.26
C LYS A 57 -0.23 -12.69 -6.88
N ALA A 58 0.50 -13.81 -6.85
CA ALA A 58 1.01 -14.38 -5.58
C ALA A 58 1.97 -13.42 -4.89
N LYS A 59 2.89 -12.78 -5.63
CA LYS A 59 3.83 -11.80 -5.09
C LYS A 59 3.14 -10.54 -4.57
N VAL A 60 2.13 -10.04 -5.27
CA VAL A 60 1.33 -8.90 -4.81
C VAL A 60 0.53 -9.27 -3.56
N GLN A 61 -0.03 -10.49 -3.50
CA GLN A 61 -0.74 -10.97 -2.33
C GLN A 61 0.18 -11.06 -1.10
N GLU A 62 1.40 -11.58 -1.26
CA GLU A 62 2.40 -11.61 -0.18
C GLU A 62 2.70 -10.20 0.35
N TYR A 63 2.80 -9.22 -0.54
CA TYR A 63 2.97 -7.82 -0.13
C TYR A 63 1.76 -7.28 0.65
N ILE A 64 0.54 -7.55 0.18
CA ILE A 64 -0.70 -7.16 0.87
C ILE A 64 -0.77 -7.79 2.26
N ASP A 65 -0.40 -9.06 2.38
CA ASP A 65 -0.37 -9.78 3.65
C ASP A 65 0.63 -9.15 4.63
N LYS A 66 1.81 -8.73 4.16
CA LYS A 66 2.78 -7.99 4.96
C LYS A 66 2.24 -6.63 5.41
N VAL A 67 1.64 -5.86 4.50
CA VAL A 67 1.02 -4.57 4.85
C VAL A 67 -0.10 -4.76 5.86
N SER A 68 -0.88 -5.82 5.78
CA SER A 68 -1.96 -6.11 6.72
C SER A 68 -1.48 -6.37 8.15
N GLN A 69 -0.21 -6.78 8.33
CA GLN A 69 0.42 -6.98 9.64
C GLN A 69 1.03 -5.69 10.22
N GLU A 70 1.18 -4.65 9.42
CA GLU A 70 1.60 -3.34 9.90
C GLU A 70 0.61 -2.83 10.97
N THR A 71 1.08 -1.93 11.82
CA THR A 71 0.33 -1.56 13.03
C THR A 71 -0.10 -0.10 13.03
N VAL A 72 -1.21 0.15 13.72
CA VAL A 72 -1.65 1.48 14.13
C VAL A 72 -1.42 1.62 15.62
N THR A 73 -0.71 2.66 16.02
CA THR A 73 -0.55 3.05 17.43
C THR A 73 -1.36 4.29 17.71
N LEU A 74 -2.50 4.12 18.39
CA LEU A 74 -3.30 5.25 18.92
C LEU A 74 -2.55 5.89 20.08
N GLN A 75 -2.40 7.21 20.05
CA GLN A 75 -1.69 7.95 21.10
C GLN A 75 -2.56 9.04 21.71
N VAL A 76 -2.62 9.07 23.05
CA VAL A 76 -3.25 10.13 23.83
C VAL A 76 -2.32 10.50 24.99
N LYS A 77 -1.77 11.71 24.97
CA LYS A 77 -0.70 12.14 25.91
C LYS A 77 0.48 11.16 25.85
N LYS A 78 0.77 10.47 26.98
CA LYS A 78 1.82 9.45 27.11
C LYS A 78 1.27 8.02 27.06
N LYS A 79 0.00 7.84 26.75
CA LYS A 79 -0.63 6.52 26.69
C LYS A 79 -0.75 6.08 25.23
N GLU A 80 -0.48 4.81 25.00
CA GLU A 80 -0.50 4.22 23.65
C GLU A 80 -1.32 2.92 23.64
N SER A 81 -1.86 2.61 22.48
CA SER A 81 -2.58 1.38 22.21
C SER A 81 -2.42 0.97 20.77
N THR A 82 -1.89 -0.22 20.54
CA THR A 82 -1.54 -0.71 19.21
C THR A 82 -2.47 -1.84 18.76
N PHE A 83 -2.70 -1.93 17.47
CA PHE A 83 -3.41 -3.02 16.79
C PHE A 83 -2.92 -3.13 15.34
N ALA A 84 -3.16 -4.29 14.70
CA ALA A 84 -2.76 -4.52 13.31
C ALA A 84 -3.76 -3.89 12.32
N LEU A 85 -3.30 -3.57 11.11
CA LEU A 85 -4.17 -3.08 10.03
C LEU A 85 -5.22 -4.12 9.61
N SER A 86 -4.91 -5.42 9.76
CA SER A 86 -5.88 -6.50 9.57
C SER A 86 -7.09 -6.39 10.51
N ASP A 87 -6.90 -5.88 11.75
CA ASP A 87 -7.98 -5.73 12.72
C ASP A 87 -9.06 -4.72 12.27
N ILE A 88 -8.71 -3.79 11.39
CA ILE A 88 -9.61 -2.77 10.83
C ILE A 88 -10.03 -3.07 9.39
N GLY A 89 -9.82 -4.32 8.94
CA GLY A 89 -10.29 -4.80 7.65
C GLY A 89 -9.58 -4.14 6.46
N LEU A 90 -8.25 -3.95 6.53
CA LEU A 90 -7.46 -3.45 5.41
C LEU A 90 -7.64 -4.34 4.19
N LYS A 91 -7.91 -3.72 3.03
CA LYS A 91 -8.07 -4.39 1.74
C LYS A 91 -7.39 -3.60 0.63
N CYS A 92 -6.73 -4.30 -0.29
CA CYS A 92 -6.32 -3.73 -1.56
C CYS A 92 -7.55 -3.55 -2.45
N THR A 93 -7.69 -2.37 -3.05
CA THR A 93 -8.88 -1.99 -3.84
C THR A 93 -8.70 -2.11 -5.34
N ASN A 94 -7.46 -2.33 -5.80
CA ASN A 94 -7.13 -2.35 -7.23
C ASN A 94 -6.26 -3.54 -7.64
N MET A 95 -6.65 -4.75 -7.24
CA MET A 95 -5.95 -5.99 -7.64
C MET A 95 -5.90 -6.21 -9.16
N ASP A 96 -6.76 -5.54 -9.92
CA ASP A 96 -6.79 -5.52 -11.38
C ASP A 96 -5.51 -4.94 -12.01
N VAL A 97 -4.64 -4.29 -11.23
CA VAL A 97 -3.32 -3.83 -11.71
C VAL A 97 -2.44 -4.98 -12.19
N VAL A 98 -2.60 -6.19 -11.64
CA VAL A 98 -1.86 -7.38 -12.09
C VAL A 98 -2.29 -7.76 -13.50
N GLU A 99 -3.59 -7.75 -13.77
CA GLU A 99 -4.13 -8.01 -15.11
C GLU A 99 -3.70 -6.91 -16.09
N LYS A 100 -3.80 -5.64 -15.69
CA LYS A 100 -3.34 -4.51 -16.50
C LYS A 100 -1.85 -4.59 -16.84
N ALA A 101 -1.01 -4.99 -15.89
CA ALA A 101 0.41 -5.20 -16.12
C ALA A 101 0.66 -6.38 -17.07
N TYR A 102 -0.11 -7.47 -16.94
CA TYR A 102 -0.01 -8.64 -17.80
C TYR A 102 -0.47 -8.33 -19.24
N ASP A 103 -1.57 -7.59 -19.40
CA ASP A 103 -2.15 -7.29 -20.73
C ASP A 103 -1.46 -6.14 -21.46
N PHE A 104 -0.61 -5.38 -20.75
CA PHE A 104 0.11 -4.27 -21.36
C PHE A 104 0.96 -4.75 -22.53
N GLY A 105 0.88 -4.04 -23.67
CA GLY A 105 1.62 -4.35 -24.90
C GLY A 105 1.18 -5.65 -25.61
N LYS A 106 0.11 -6.33 -25.13
CA LYS A 106 -0.40 -7.57 -25.76
C LYS A 106 -1.58 -7.31 -26.71
N THR A 107 -2.16 -6.12 -26.68
CA THR A 107 -3.31 -5.74 -27.50
C THR A 107 -2.96 -4.72 -28.57
N GLY A 108 -3.69 -4.73 -29.70
CA GLY A 108 -3.48 -3.81 -30.82
C GLY A 108 -2.58 -4.35 -31.92
N ASN A 109 -2.21 -3.48 -32.88
CA ASN A 109 -1.36 -3.89 -33.97
C ASN A 109 0.12 -4.09 -33.56
N VAL A 110 0.84 -4.93 -34.29
CA VAL A 110 2.22 -5.32 -33.98
C VAL A 110 3.16 -4.11 -33.82
N PHE A 111 3.04 -3.10 -34.69
CA PHE A 111 3.90 -1.90 -34.61
C PHE A 111 3.69 -1.12 -33.32
N LYS A 112 2.43 -0.90 -32.93
CA LYS A 112 2.09 -0.22 -31.67
C LYS A 112 2.66 -0.99 -30.48
N ARG A 113 2.45 -2.31 -30.45
CA ARG A 113 2.96 -3.18 -29.37
C ARG A 113 4.48 -3.09 -29.22
N VAL A 114 5.22 -3.17 -30.31
CA VAL A 114 6.70 -3.05 -30.30
C VAL A 114 7.13 -1.68 -29.77
N ILE A 115 6.46 -0.60 -30.18
CA ILE A 115 6.79 0.76 -29.70
C ILE A 115 6.53 0.89 -28.20
N GLU A 116 5.38 0.42 -27.72
CA GLU A 116 5.00 0.47 -26.29
C GLU A 116 5.97 -0.34 -25.43
N VAL A 117 6.31 -1.56 -25.85
CA VAL A 117 7.25 -2.41 -25.10
C VAL A 117 8.66 -1.83 -25.09
N ARG A 118 9.14 -1.25 -26.22
CA ARG A 118 10.44 -0.55 -26.23
C ARG A 118 10.48 0.69 -25.34
N LYS A 119 9.38 1.41 -25.26
CA LYS A 119 9.25 2.55 -24.36
C LYS A 119 9.32 2.07 -22.91
N LEU A 120 8.58 0.99 -22.59
CA LEU A 120 8.61 0.36 -21.26
C LEU A 120 10.02 -0.11 -20.86
N GLU A 121 10.78 -0.76 -21.78
CA GLU A 121 12.16 -1.20 -21.51
C GLU A 121 13.10 -0.03 -21.12
N LYS A 122 12.84 1.18 -21.62
CA LYS A 122 13.66 2.37 -21.35
C LYS A 122 13.23 3.15 -20.10
N GLU A 123 11.94 3.31 -19.92
CA GLU A 123 11.36 4.23 -18.93
C GLU A 123 10.87 3.49 -17.69
N GLY A 124 10.59 2.19 -17.80
CA GLY A 124 9.88 1.43 -16.78
C GLY A 124 8.41 1.86 -16.67
N MET A 125 7.63 1.09 -15.93
CA MET A 125 6.26 1.45 -15.56
C MET A 125 5.91 0.85 -14.20
N ASP A 126 5.42 1.68 -13.28
CA ASP A 126 4.95 1.24 -11.97
C ASP A 126 3.43 1.36 -11.87
N PHE A 127 2.81 0.32 -11.32
CA PHE A 127 1.38 0.29 -10.99
C PHE A 127 1.24 0.39 -9.47
N PRO A 128 0.82 1.54 -8.93
CA PRO A 128 0.65 1.69 -7.49
C PRO A 128 -0.54 0.88 -6.99
N LEU A 129 -0.38 0.27 -5.80
CA LEU A 129 -1.48 -0.34 -5.08
C LEU A 129 -2.24 0.71 -4.28
N THR A 130 -3.54 0.52 -4.19
CA THR A 130 -4.42 1.36 -3.37
C THR A 130 -5.12 0.51 -2.33
N PHE A 131 -5.30 1.08 -1.14
CA PHE A 131 -5.88 0.39 -0.01
C PHE A 131 -7.07 1.16 0.56
N SER A 132 -7.92 0.44 1.25
CA SER A 132 -8.97 0.99 2.10
C SER A 132 -9.14 0.15 3.35
N VAL A 133 -9.70 0.72 4.39
CA VAL A 133 -10.07 0.02 5.62
C VAL A 133 -11.59 0.01 5.78
N ASP A 134 -12.10 -0.97 6.51
CA ASP A 134 -13.53 -1.01 6.83
C ASP A 134 -13.86 0.03 7.91
N LYS A 135 -14.76 0.96 7.58
CA LYS A 135 -15.14 2.06 8.47
C LYS A 135 -15.82 1.58 9.77
N ALA A 136 -16.66 0.55 9.68
CA ALA A 136 -17.38 0.02 10.84
C ALA A 136 -16.42 -0.75 11.77
N GLU A 137 -15.54 -1.59 11.22
CA GLU A 137 -14.52 -2.27 12.02
C GLU A 137 -13.52 -1.27 12.60
N THR A 138 -13.12 -0.23 11.86
CA THR A 138 -12.25 0.83 12.38
C THR A 138 -12.87 1.52 13.59
N ARG A 139 -14.14 1.93 13.54
CA ARG A 139 -14.85 2.54 14.67
C ARG A 139 -14.92 1.60 15.88
N LYS A 140 -15.21 0.33 15.65
CA LYS A 140 -15.28 -0.68 16.70
C LYS A 140 -13.93 -0.92 17.38
N VAL A 141 -12.85 -1.07 16.59
CA VAL A 141 -11.51 -1.30 17.10
C VAL A 141 -10.98 -0.06 17.83
N VAL A 142 -11.11 1.14 17.25
CA VAL A 142 -10.70 2.40 17.88
C VAL A 142 -11.40 2.56 19.23
N LYS A 143 -12.72 2.40 19.31
CA LYS A 143 -13.48 2.48 20.56
C LYS A 143 -12.97 1.47 21.59
N LYS A 144 -12.77 0.20 21.19
CA LYS A 144 -12.27 -0.87 22.08
C LYS A 144 -10.87 -0.55 22.63
N LYS A 145 -9.95 -0.14 21.74
CA LYS A 145 -8.53 0.09 22.07
C LYS A 145 -8.28 1.41 22.81
N ALA A 146 -9.05 2.46 22.51
CA ALA A 146 -8.90 3.78 23.11
C ALA A 146 -9.71 3.99 24.41
N LYS A 147 -10.68 3.12 24.73
CA LYS A 147 -11.48 3.21 25.95
C LYS A 147 -10.63 3.32 27.23
N LYS A 148 -9.46 2.69 27.26
CA LYS A 148 -8.51 2.76 28.38
C LYS A 148 -7.86 4.14 28.58
N PHE A 149 -7.99 5.05 27.63
CA PHE A 149 -7.45 6.40 27.71
C PHE A 149 -8.40 7.35 28.44
N LEU A 150 -9.69 7.03 28.47
CA LEU A 150 -10.67 7.81 29.22
C LEU A 150 -10.25 7.94 30.69
N ALA A 151 -10.51 9.08 31.25
CA ALA A 151 -10.30 9.35 32.67
C ALA A 151 -11.43 10.22 33.20
N LYS A 152 -11.98 9.84 34.35
CA LYS A 152 -12.90 10.71 35.08
C LYS A 152 -12.11 11.74 35.86
N LYS A 153 -12.56 12.99 35.84
CA LYS A 153 -12.02 14.07 36.67
C LYS A 153 -12.10 13.71 38.15
N LYS A 154 -11.03 13.98 38.89
CA LYS A 154 -10.98 13.92 40.36
C LYS A 154 -10.16 15.08 40.86
N ASP A 155 -10.67 15.79 41.85
CA ASP A 155 -9.94 16.85 42.54
C ASP A 155 -8.89 16.26 43.49
N ALA A 156 -7.86 17.03 43.82
CA ALA A 156 -6.94 16.69 44.89
C ALA A 156 -7.70 16.74 46.25
N THR A 157 -7.35 15.83 47.12
CA THR A 157 -7.97 15.77 48.48
C THR A 157 -6.91 15.63 49.54
N ILE A 158 -7.20 16.22 50.73
CA ILE A 158 -6.44 15.99 51.94
C ILE A 158 -7.28 15.11 52.87
N THR A 159 -6.74 13.99 53.29
CA THR A 159 -7.36 13.08 54.26
C THR A 159 -6.38 12.83 55.41
N ARG A 160 -6.92 12.64 56.63
CA ARG A 160 -6.11 12.24 57.78
C ARG A 160 -6.19 10.74 58.00
N LYS A 161 -5.06 10.04 57.88
CA LYS A 161 -4.95 8.60 58.09
C LYS A 161 -3.81 8.34 59.08
N ASP A 162 -4.08 7.58 60.11
CA ASP A 162 -3.13 7.20 61.15
C ASP A 162 -2.37 8.41 61.73
N GLY A 163 -3.11 9.52 62.00
CA GLY A 163 -2.56 10.75 62.55
C GLY A 163 -1.78 11.63 61.55
N LYS A 164 -1.58 11.18 60.29
CA LYS A 164 -0.82 11.89 59.25
C LYS A 164 -1.78 12.41 58.17
N PHE A 165 -1.43 13.57 57.58
CA PHE A 165 -2.15 14.08 56.41
C PHE A 165 -1.65 13.38 55.14
N VAL A 166 -2.58 12.83 54.37
CA VAL A 166 -2.33 12.20 53.08
C VAL A 166 -2.97 13.02 51.96
N ILE A 167 -2.19 13.55 51.06
CA ILE A 167 -2.67 14.31 49.92
C ILE A 167 -2.75 13.39 48.71
N THR A 168 -3.93 13.21 48.16
CA THR A 168 -4.13 12.55 46.83
C THR A 168 -4.00 13.59 45.72
N LYS A 169 -3.28 13.21 44.64
CA LYS A 169 -3.15 14.07 43.46
C LYS A 169 -4.46 14.10 42.65
N GLN A 170 -4.72 15.27 42.08
CA GLN A 170 -5.80 15.42 41.11
C GLN A 170 -5.61 14.55 39.87
N VAL A 171 -6.71 14.24 39.20
CA VAL A 171 -6.75 13.61 37.89
C VAL A 171 -7.62 14.46 36.97
N ASP A 172 -7.06 14.96 35.86
CA ASP A 172 -7.84 15.62 34.83
C ASP A 172 -8.66 14.58 34.08
N GLY A 173 -9.92 14.90 33.82
CA GLY A 173 -10.78 14.11 32.94
C GLY A 173 -10.24 14.11 31.51
N VAL A 174 -10.38 12.99 30.83
CA VAL A 174 -10.09 12.84 29.39
C VAL A 174 -11.31 12.25 28.74
N ASP A 175 -11.84 12.94 27.75
CA ASP A 175 -12.92 12.47 26.91
C ASP A 175 -12.49 12.41 25.43
N ILE A 176 -13.02 11.44 24.69
CA ILE A 176 -12.59 11.13 23.31
C ILE A 176 -13.83 10.84 22.47
N ASP A 177 -13.98 11.60 21.39
CA ASP A 177 -14.92 11.26 20.32
C ASP A 177 -14.29 10.13 19.47
N PHE A 178 -14.69 8.90 19.76
CA PHE A 178 -14.16 7.72 19.06
C PHE A 178 -14.58 7.68 17.60
N GLU A 179 -15.75 8.19 17.23
CA GLU A 179 -16.24 8.16 15.86
C GLU A 179 -15.48 9.15 14.99
N ALA A 180 -15.34 10.38 15.45
CA ALA A 180 -14.57 11.40 14.74
C ALA A 180 -13.09 10.98 14.55
N ASN A 181 -12.48 10.40 15.59
CA ASN A 181 -11.11 9.89 15.48
C ASN A 181 -11.00 8.69 14.52
N ALA A 182 -11.96 7.78 14.52
CA ALA A 182 -11.97 6.64 13.60
C ALA A 182 -12.15 7.09 12.14
N ASP A 183 -13.00 8.09 11.89
CA ASP A 183 -13.20 8.64 10.55
C ASP A 183 -11.90 9.30 10.03
N LYS A 184 -11.22 10.09 10.87
CA LYS A 184 -9.90 10.66 10.54
C LYS A 184 -8.85 9.57 10.26
N LEU A 185 -8.82 8.51 11.07
CA LEU A 185 -7.91 7.38 10.86
C LEU A 185 -8.19 6.67 9.54
N THR A 186 -9.47 6.48 9.17
CA THR A 186 -9.87 5.88 7.89
C THR A 186 -9.33 6.69 6.70
N GLU A 187 -9.35 8.01 6.81
CA GLU A 187 -8.82 8.90 5.76
C GLU A 187 -7.31 8.74 5.54
N VAL A 188 -6.54 8.42 6.58
CA VAL A 188 -5.09 8.21 6.45
C VAL A 188 -4.78 7.12 5.44
N PHE A 189 -5.52 5.99 5.48
CA PHE A 189 -5.29 4.83 4.60
C PHE A 189 -5.89 4.98 3.20
N SER A 190 -6.74 5.97 2.99
CA SER A 190 -7.30 6.31 1.67
C SER A 190 -6.43 7.28 0.88
N LYS A 191 -5.40 7.85 1.50
CA LYS A 191 -4.49 8.80 0.86
C LYS A 191 -3.48 8.08 -0.02
N LYS A 192 -3.18 8.66 -1.17
CA LYS A 192 -2.18 8.13 -2.12
C LYS A 192 -0.73 8.21 -1.63
N ASP A 193 -0.47 9.07 -0.65
CA ASP A 193 0.86 9.31 -0.08
C ASP A 193 1.16 8.46 1.17
N TRP A 194 0.25 7.59 1.58
CA TRP A 194 0.54 6.62 2.62
C TRP A 194 1.56 5.58 2.10
N ASP A 195 2.66 5.44 2.83
CA ASP A 195 3.81 4.60 2.46
C ASP A 195 3.63 3.10 2.77
N HIS A 196 2.43 2.68 3.14
CA HIS A 196 2.03 1.31 3.50
C HIS A 196 2.76 0.75 4.74
N LYS A 197 3.21 1.63 5.62
CA LYS A 197 3.87 1.27 6.89
C LYS A 197 3.01 1.54 8.10
N SER A 198 3.50 1.09 9.26
CA SER A 198 2.90 1.35 10.57
C SER A 198 2.70 2.85 10.81
N VAL A 199 1.56 3.20 11.42
CA VAL A 199 1.14 4.58 11.66
C VAL A 199 1.03 4.85 13.15
N VAL A 200 1.62 5.96 13.60
CA VAL A 200 1.32 6.55 14.90
C VAL A 200 0.24 7.61 14.70
N PHE A 201 -0.93 7.36 15.28
CA PHE A 201 -2.10 8.24 15.15
C PHE A 201 -2.38 8.98 16.46
N PRO A 202 -2.06 10.29 16.55
CA PRO A 202 -2.43 11.13 17.67
C PRO A 202 -3.93 11.35 17.64
N MET A 203 -4.62 10.90 18.69
CA MET A 203 -6.07 11.08 18.81
C MET A 203 -6.41 12.46 19.33
N ASP A 204 -7.49 13.03 18.82
CA ASP A 204 -8.12 14.20 19.40
C ASP A 204 -8.85 13.82 20.69
N TYR A 205 -8.69 14.63 21.72
CA TYR A 205 -9.33 14.45 22.99
C TYR A 205 -9.62 15.79 23.68
N THR A 206 -10.60 15.82 24.56
CA THR A 206 -10.92 16.97 25.40
C THR A 206 -10.42 16.75 26.83
N LEU A 207 -10.05 17.84 27.50
CA LEU A 207 -9.60 17.83 28.87
C LEU A 207 -10.64 18.53 29.76
N ASP A 208 -11.13 17.83 30.79
CA ASP A 208 -11.87 18.42 31.87
C ASP A 208 -10.93 18.54 33.09
N LYS A 209 -10.39 19.75 33.29
CA LYS A 209 -9.40 20.01 34.34
C LYS A 209 -10.02 19.87 35.73
N ALA A 210 -9.28 19.27 36.66
CA ALA A 210 -9.62 19.26 38.06
C ALA A 210 -9.73 20.69 38.61
N LYS A 211 -10.69 20.92 39.53
CA LYS A 211 -10.90 22.24 40.15
C LYS A 211 -9.84 22.55 41.20
N HIS A 212 -9.41 21.54 41.96
CA HIS A 212 -8.40 21.68 43.02
C HIS A 212 -7.17 20.82 42.68
N THR A 213 -6.02 21.45 42.71
CA THR A 213 -4.73 20.81 42.46
C THR A 213 -3.98 20.51 43.75
N LYS A 214 -3.03 19.58 43.72
CA LYS A 214 -2.16 19.31 44.87
C LYS A 214 -1.36 20.54 45.32
N LYS A 215 -1.11 21.51 44.40
CA LYS A 215 -0.34 22.72 44.75
C LYS A 215 -1.15 23.75 45.51
N GLU A 216 -2.48 23.66 45.49
CA GLU A 216 -3.41 24.55 46.15
C GLU A 216 -3.81 24.05 47.55
N LEU A 217 -3.45 22.82 47.87
CA LEU A 217 -3.66 22.16 49.17
C LEU A 217 -2.40 22.17 50.01
#